data_792b4b3ec501a4b15dfd67ffab6b3b15
#
_entry.id   792b4b3ec501a4b15dfd67ffab6b3b15
#
_cell.length_a   1.000
_cell.length_b   1.000
_cell.length_c   1.000
_cell.angle_alpha   90.00
_cell.angle_beta   90.00
_cell.angle_gamma   90.00
#
_symmetry.space_group_name_H-M   'P 1'
#
loop_
_entity.id
_entity.type
_entity.pdbx_description
1 polymer ?
#
loop_
_entity_poly.entity_id
_entity_poly.type
_entity_poly.pdbx_seq_one_letter_code
_entity_poly.pdbx_strand_id
1 'polypeptide(L)'
;NPNPNPFFIEVAIETGVDDNFASPSGSTGYGAAWGDFDNDNNFDLYLSNWGDNILFKNNSGQSFSDLSLETSVQSDSLSNGSAWGDFNNDGHLDIWAANIKKEDDVYLNSGDGSWDVSYSPFFQSATQDILPADYNNDGWLDVFAPGLQMSGGPNGPKYTSVLYQNISPDSLSVINHWLKLDLEGSMIGISNNGWAEKSNRSAIGARVIVHLPDKNISREIIAGKGHGSMDPLQLHFGLGIYSVIDSITIKWPSMDFETNQPKTIVYEGPIPADNRYTIFEEINYPFLRTKGDINEDFIVNVLDVLSFINFFFDEVSFSLDQSWSADMTSDSILDVTDIVFLVNFIFVH
;
A
#
# COMPACT_ATOMS: atom_id res chain seq x y z
N ASN A 1 -24.74 17.78 24.53
CA ASN A 1 -23.60 17.91 25.43
C ASN A 1 -22.63 18.89 24.79
N PRO A 2 -22.35 20.07 25.35
CA PRO A 2 -21.37 20.95 24.73
C PRO A 2 -20.01 20.24 24.79
N ASN A 3 -19.57 19.73 23.66
CA ASN A 3 -18.25 19.13 23.54
C ASN A 3 -17.21 20.22 23.85
N PRO A 4 -16.40 20.05 24.92
CA PRO A 4 -15.39 21.04 25.28
C PRO A 4 -14.22 21.09 24.31
N ASN A 5 -14.18 20.18 23.33
CA ASN A 5 -13.14 20.13 22.30
C ASN A 5 -13.64 20.85 21.04
N PRO A 6 -13.18 22.07 20.74
CA PRO A 6 -13.66 22.86 19.60
C PRO A 6 -13.19 22.31 18.23
N PHE A 7 -12.32 21.27 18.22
CA PHE A 7 -11.73 20.73 17.00
C PHE A 7 -12.45 19.50 16.44
N PHE A 8 -13.32 18.84 17.22
CA PHE A 8 -14.05 17.65 16.80
C PHE A 8 -15.54 17.77 17.08
N ILE A 9 -16.32 17.41 16.10
CA ILE A 9 -17.78 17.24 16.21
C ILE A 9 -18.13 15.81 15.83
N GLU A 10 -19.13 15.25 16.49
CA GLU A 10 -19.66 13.94 16.13
C GLU A 10 -20.63 14.09 14.97
N VAL A 11 -20.45 13.35 13.87
CA VAL A 11 -21.20 13.46 12.63
C VAL A 11 -21.63 12.10 12.05
N ALA A 12 -21.46 11.01 12.77
CA ALA A 12 -21.69 9.66 12.24
C ALA A 12 -23.11 9.47 11.69
N ILE A 13 -24.13 9.92 12.44
CA ILE A 13 -25.53 9.88 11.99
C ILE A 13 -25.75 10.76 10.76
N GLU A 14 -25.16 11.97 10.78
CA GLU A 14 -25.35 12.95 9.69
C GLU A 14 -24.69 12.46 8.40
N THR A 15 -23.55 11.80 8.51
CA THR A 15 -22.79 11.29 7.36
C THR A 15 -23.13 9.87 6.96
N GLY A 16 -23.89 9.13 7.77
CA GLY A 16 -24.36 7.78 7.46
C GLY A 16 -23.34 6.67 7.79
N VAL A 17 -22.36 6.94 8.68
CA VAL A 17 -21.42 5.92 9.19
C VAL A 17 -21.78 5.43 10.59
N ASP A 18 -22.95 5.80 11.09
CA ASP A 18 -23.45 5.20 12.31
C ASP A 18 -23.85 3.74 12.01
N ASP A 19 -23.09 2.82 12.54
CA ASP A 19 -23.35 1.38 12.37
C ASP A 19 -24.61 0.92 13.14
N ASN A 20 -25.44 1.82 13.55
CA ASN A 20 -26.74 1.78 14.23
C ASN A 20 -27.12 0.45 14.90
N PHE A 21 -26.13 -0.39 15.21
CA PHE A 21 -26.24 -1.71 15.85
C PHE A 21 -27.49 -2.50 15.42
N ALA A 22 -27.87 -2.37 14.14
CA ALA A 22 -29.07 -3.00 13.60
C ALA A 22 -28.91 -4.53 13.50
N SER A 23 -27.72 -5.06 13.80
CA SER A 23 -27.56 -6.49 13.99
C SER A 23 -28.24 -6.90 15.30
N PRO A 24 -29.21 -7.83 15.26
CA PRO A 24 -29.88 -8.36 16.46
C PRO A 24 -28.94 -9.00 17.47
N SER A 25 -27.69 -9.24 17.09
CA SER A 25 -26.64 -9.88 17.91
C SER A 25 -25.76 -8.89 18.67
N GLY A 26 -25.98 -7.56 18.54
CA GLY A 26 -25.15 -6.56 19.21
C GLY A 26 -23.72 -6.57 18.67
N SER A 27 -23.56 -6.27 17.38
CA SER A 27 -22.24 -6.16 16.74
C SER A 27 -21.38 -5.12 17.44
N THR A 28 -20.09 -5.43 17.60
CA THR A 28 -19.10 -4.51 18.13
C THR A 28 -18.02 -4.35 17.08
N GLY A 29 -17.74 -3.09 16.69
CA GLY A 29 -16.62 -2.76 15.80
C GLY A 29 -15.29 -3.17 16.40
N TYR A 30 -14.46 -3.88 15.66
CA TYR A 30 -13.14 -4.33 16.08
C TYR A 30 -12.01 -3.73 15.29
N GLY A 31 -12.11 -3.69 13.98
CA GLY A 31 -11.12 -3.14 13.08
C GLY A 31 -11.75 -2.24 12.02
N ALA A 32 -10.99 -1.28 11.55
CA ALA A 32 -11.39 -0.40 10.46
C ALA A 32 -10.21 -0.14 9.55
N ALA A 33 -10.45 -0.18 8.24
CA ALA A 33 -9.43 0.07 7.23
C ALA A 33 -9.96 1.07 6.19
N TRP A 34 -9.17 2.12 5.94
CA TRP A 34 -9.44 3.10 4.91
C TRP A 34 -8.80 2.67 3.59
N GLY A 35 -9.52 2.79 2.47
CA GLY A 35 -9.04 2.50 1.13
C GLY A 35 -9.92 3.16 0.07
N ASP A 36 -9.37 3.52 -1.06
CA ASP A 36 -10.08 4.06 -2.23
C ASP A 36 -10.36 2.87 -3.18
N PHE A 37 -11.46 2.12 -2.92
CA PHE A 37 -11.68 0.84 -3.59
C PHE A 37 -12.21 0.98 -5.01
N ASP A 38 -12.87 2.09 -5.32
CA ASP A 38 -13.41 2.37 -6.65
C ASP A 38 -12.61 3.40 -7.45
N ASN A 39 -11.43 3.80 -6.92
CA ASN A 39 -10.50 4.73 -7.54
C ASN A 39 -11.11 6.13 -7.86
N ASP A 40 -12.09 6.57 -7.07
CA ASP A 40 -12.74 7.88 -7.22
C ASP A 40 -11.98 9.01 -6.50
N ASN A 41 -10.87 8.71 -5.85
CA ASN A 41 -10.03 9.58 -5.02
C ASN A 41 -10.65 9.98 -3.67
N ASN A 42 -11.70 9.33 -3.21
CA ASN A 42 -12.19 9.47 -1.86
C ASN A 42 -11.84 8.21 -1.05
N PHE A 43 -11.53 8.38 0.23
CA PHE A 43 -11.32 7.22 1.09
C PHE A 43 -12.65 6.61 1.49
N ASP A 44 -12.81 5.33 1.20
CA ASP A 44 -13.88 4.49 1.67
C ASP A 44 -13.47 3.77 2.96
N LEU A 45 -14.42 3.18 3.63
CA LEU A 45 -14.18 2.55 4.93
C LEU A 45 -14.72 1.12 4.94
N TYR A 46 -13.86 0.15 5.27
CA TYR A 46 -14.31 -1.19 5.62
C TYR A 46 -14.22 -1.38 7.14
N LEU A 47 -15.34 -1.80 7.75
CA LEU A 47 -15.47 -2.01 9.18
C LEU A 47 -15.62 -3.50 9.48
N SER A 48 -14.65 -4.05 10.20
CA SER A 48 -14.68 -5.43 10.69
C SER A 48 -15.43 -5.49 12.00
N ASN A 49 -16.46 -6.34 12.06
CA ASN A 49 -17.36 -6.45 13.20
C ASN A 49 -17.42 -7.86 13.77
N TRP A 50 -17.79 -7.96 15.01
CA TRP A 50 -18.36 -9.19 15.56
C TRP A 50 -19.85 -9.25 15.22
N GLY A 51 -20.14 -9.65 14.01
CA GLY A 51 -21.40 -9.58 13.30
C GLY A 51 -21.12 -9.23 11.85
N ASP A 52 -22.09 -8.67 11.14
CA ASP A 52 -21.92 -8.31 9.76
C ASP A 52 -20.85 -7.20 9.59
N ASN A 53 -19.89 -7.43 8.71
CA ASN A 53 -18.91 -6.40 8.31
C ASN A 53 -19.60 -5.37 7.42
N ILE A 54 -19.08 -4.14 7.40
CA ILE A 54 -19.70 -3.05 6.65
C ILE A 54 -18.70 -2.43 5.69
N LEU A 55 -19.11 -2.26 4.44
CA LEU A 55 -18.42 -1.47 3.42
C LEU A 55 -19.14 -0.15 3.23
N PHE A 56 -18.54 0.93 3.64
CA PHE A 56 -19.02 2.29 3.43
C PHE A 56 -18.30 2.94 2.27
N LYS A 57 -19.05 3.26 1.19
CA LYS A 57 -18.56 4.10 0.11
C LYS A 57 -18.70 5.57 0.48
N ASN A 58 -17.63 6.33 0.29
CA ASN A 58 -17.58 7.77 0.53
C ASN A 58 -18.14 8.56 -0.67
N ASN A 59 -19.22 9.29 -0.46
CA ASN A 59 -19.84 10.14 -1.47
C ASN A 59 -19.20 11.54 -1.45
N SER A 60 -17.96 11.65 -1.94
CA SER A 60 -17.23 12.93 -2.09
C SER A 60 -17.06 13.72 -0.78
N GLY A 61 -16.86 13.03 0.33
CA GLY A 61 -16.61 13.62 1.64
C GLY A 61 -17.84 14.21 2.35
N GLN A 62 -19.03 14.00 1.81
CA GLN A 62 -20.26 14.56 2.39
C GLN A 62 -21.10 13.53 3.14
N SER A 63 -21.13 12.30 2.66
CA SER A 63 -21.87 11.19 3.26
C SER A 63 -21.26 9.86 2.86
N PHE A 64 -21.70 8.79 3.51
CA PHE A 64 -21.33 7.44 3.15
C PHE A 64 -22.58 6.64 2.77
N SER A 65 -22.41 5.66 1.89
CA SER A 65 -23.41 4.67 1.53
C SER A 65 -22.95 3.31 1.97
N ASP A 66 -23.78 2.58 2.68
CA ASP A 66 -23.52 1.18 3.02
C ASP A 66 -23.78 0.31 1.77
N LEU A 67 -22.72 -0.27 1.23
CA LEU A 67 -22.76 -1.17 0.07
C LEU A 67 -22.61 -2.64 0.43
N SER A 68 -22.57 -2.99 1.70
CA SER A 68 -22.23 -4.35 2.20
C SER A 68 -23.12 -5.44 1.62
N LEU A 69 -24.43 -5.19 1.56
CA LEU A 69 -25.41 -6.13 0.99
C LEU A 69 -25.31 -6.23 -0.53
N GLU A 70 -25.16 -5.07 -1.19
CA GLU A 70 -25.11 -5.00 -2.66
C GLU A 70 -23.88 -5.71 -3.22
N THR A 71 -22.74 -5.55 -2.54
CA THR A 71 -21.46 -6.15 -2.93
C THR A 71 -21.24 -7.55 -2.35
N SER A 72 -22.10 -8.01 -1.44
CA SER A 72 -21.95 -9.29 -0.74
C SER A 72 -20.67 -9.45 0.08
N VAL A 73 -20.05 -8.33 0.51
CA VAL A 73 -18.82 -8.33 1.33
C VAL A 73 -19.12 -8.37 2.83
N GLN A 74 -20.33 -8.67 3.21
CA GLN A 74 -20.69 -8.96 4.58
C GLN A 74 -20.10 -10.29 5.01
N SER A 75 -19.48 -10.34 6.19
CA SER A 75 -19.13 -11.59 6.84
C SER A 75 -20.19 -11.89 7.92
N ASP A 76 -20.68 -13.11 7.98
CA ASP A 76 -21.52 -13.58 9.08
C ASP A 76 -20.71 -14.08 10.29
N SER A 77 -19.42 -13.76 10.31
CA SER A 77 -18.44 -14.22 11.29
C SER A 77 -18.08 -13.15 12.30
N LEU A 78 -17.24 -13.55 13.26
CA LEU A 78 -16.56 -12.63 14.17
C LEU A 78 -15.28 -12.19 13.49
N SER A 79 -15.29 -11.02 12.84
CA SER A 79 -14.10 -10.47 12.19
C SER A 79 -13.34 -9.54 13.16
N ASN A 80 -12.00 -9.69 13.18
CA ASN A 80 -11.12 -8.84 14.00
C ASN A 80 -10.55 -7.69 13.15
N GLY A 81 -9.47 -7.93 12.43
CA GLY A 81 -8.85 -6.96 11.53
C GLY A 81 -9.20 -7.23 10.08
N SER A 82 -8.87 -6.31 9.23
CA SER A 82 -8.95 -6.44 7.78
C SER A 82 -7.86 -5.62 7.10
N ALA A 83 -7.57 -5.95 5.87
CA ALA A 83 -6.66 -5.18 5.04
C ALA A 83 -7.21 -5.01 3.64
N TRP A 84 -6.88 -3.87 3.06
CA TRP A 84 -6.97 -3.63 1.63
C TRP A 84 -5.69 -4.10 0.95
N GLY A 85 -5.81 -4.67 -0.23
CA GLY A 85 -4.70 -5.05 -1.08
C GLY A 85 -5.20 -5.35 -2.48
N ASP A 86 -4.39 -5.14 -3.48
CA ASP A 86 -4.69 -5.56 -4.84
C ASP A 86 -4.01 -6.92 -5.05
N PHE A 87 -4.72 -8.00 -4.65
CA PHE A 87 -4.13 -9.33 -4.58
C PHE A 87 -4.07 -10.04 -5.94
N ASN A 88 -4.77 -9.51 -6.94
CA ASN A 88 -4.78 -10.05 -8.30
C ASN A 88 -4.10 -9.13 -9.33
N ASN A 89 -3.55 -7.99 -8.88
CA ASN A 89 -2.88 -6.97 -9.69
C ASN A 89 -3.75 -6.37 -10.81
N ASP A 90 -5.08 -6.29 -10.64
CA ASP A 90 -5.99 -5.74 -11.65
C ASP A 90 -6.20 -4.22 -11.53
N GLY A 91 -5.68 -3.60 -10.48
CA GLY A 91 -5.76 -2.16 -10.20
C GLY A 91 -6.87 -1.76 -9.26
N HIS A 92 -7.67 -2.72 -8.76
CA HIS A 92 -8.72 -2.48 -7.79
C HIS A 92 -8.33 -3.01 -6.42
N LEU A 93 -8.75 -2.34 -5.35
CA LEU A 93 -8.50 -2.82 -4.00
C LEU A 93 -9.48 -3.93 -3.65
N ASP A 94 -8.91 -5.05 -3.23
CA ASP A 94 -9.60 -6.20 -2.66
C ASP A 94 -9.63 -6.10 -1.13
N ILE A 95 -10.45 -6.94 -0.48
CA ILE A 95 -10.54 -7.01 0.98
C ILE A 95 -10.15 -8.41 1.44
N TRP A 96 -9.31 -8.48 2.48
CA TRP A 96 -9.09 -9.70 3.24
C TRP A 96 -9.48 -9.45 4.70
N ALA A 97 -10.50 -10.16 5.20
CA ALA A 97 -11.04 -10.01 6.54
C ALA A 97 -10.66 -11.21 7.43
N ALA A 98 -9.97 -10.91 8.54
CA ALA A 98 -9.53 -11.87 9.54
C ALA A 98 -10.69 -12.39 10.39
N ASN A 99 -10.96 -13.67 10.37
CA ASN A 99 -12.08 -14.28 11.06
C ASN A 99 -11.69 -15.12 12.27
N ILE A 100 -12.63 -15.21 13.22
CA ILE A 100 -12.59 -16.16 14.34
C ILE A 100 -13.59 -17.26 14.06
N LYS A 101 -13.17 -18.53 14.20
CA LYS A 101 -13.97 -19.75 14.07
C LYS A 101 -14.35 -20.19 12.65
N LYS A 102 -13.91 -19.50 11.63
CA LYS A 102 -13.98 -19.93 10.24
C LYS A 102 -12.74 -19.47 9.47
N GLU A 103 -12.65 -19.84 8.18
CA GLU A 103 -11.66 -19.29 7.25
C GLU A 103 -11.80 -17.77 7.13
N ASP A 104 -10.69 -17.10 6.84
CA ASP A 104 -10.74 -15.69 6.52
C ASP A 104 -11.47 -15.46 5.19
N ASP A 105 -12.25 -14.40 5.12
CA ASP A 105 -12.93 -14.01 3.90
C ASP A 105 -12.02 -13.19 3.00
N VAL A 106 -11.99 -13.51 1.72
CA VAL A 106 -11.27 -12.79 0.68
C VAL A 106 -12.27 -12.35 -0.37
N TYR A 107 -12.39 -11.05 -0.57
CA TYR A 107 -13.31 -10.44 -1.52
C TYR A 107 -12.51 -9.77 -2.61
N LEU A 108 -12.56 -10.30 -3.84
CA LEU A 108 -11.88 -9.75 -5.00
C LEU A 108 -12.81 -8.79 -5.75
N ASN A 109 -12.36 -7.55 -5.88
CA ASN A 109 -13.11 -6.47 -6.51
C ASN A 109 -12.84 -6.42 -8.01
N SER A 110 -13.84 -6.62 -8.85
CA SER A 110 -13.70 -6.58 -10.31
C SER A 110 -13.72 -5.15 -10.91
N GLY A 111 -13.92 -4.12 -10.07
CA GLY A 111 -13.96 -2.72 -10.51
C GLY A 111 -15.23 -2.30 -11.25
N ASP A 112 -16.13 -3.21 -11.55
CA ASP A 112 -17.42 -2.94 -12.21
C ASP A 112 -18.61 -2.95 -11.22
N GLY A 113 -18.30 -3.02 -9.92
CA GLY A 113 -19.27 -3.13 -8.83
C GLY A 113 -19.54 -4.58 -8.39
N SER A 114 -19.00 -5.57 -9.10
CA SER A 114 -19.06 -6.97 -8.69
C SER A 114 -17.87 -7.36 -7.83
N TRP A 115 -18.10 -8.32 -6.93
CA TRP A 115 -17.08 -8.86 -6.04
C TRP A 115 -17.16 -10.38 -6.05
N ASP A 116 -16.00 -11.02 -6.24
CA ASP A 116 -15.88 -12.47 -6.12
C ASP A 116 -15.52 -12.84 -4.69
N VAL A 117 -16.32 -13.70 -4.07
CA VAL A 117 -16.09 -14.16 -2.70
C VAL A 117 -15.27 -15.43 -2.71
N SER A 118 -14.15 -15.41 -2.01
CA SER A 118 -13.25 -16.54 -1.80
C SER A 118 -12.92 -16.68 -0.31
N TYR A 119 -12.12 -17.67 0.03
CA TYR A 119 -11.68 -17.91 1.40
C TYR A 119 -10.19 -18.20 1.43
N SER A 120 -9.57 -17.91 2.57
CA SER A 120 -8.17 -18.27 2.77
C SER A 120 -7.94 -19.77 2.51
N PRO A 121 -6.84 -20.16 1.86
CA PRO A 121 -6.60 -21.55 1.46
C PRO A 121 -6.33 -22.50 2.64
N PHE A 122 -6.18 -21.97 3.83
CA PHE A 122 -5.90 -22.74 5.02
C PHE A 122 -6.84 -22.32 6.17
N PHE A 123 -7.58 -23.28 6.70
CA PHE A 123 -8.44 -23.06 7.85
C PHE A 123 -7.62 -22.70 9.09
N GLN A 124 -7.67 -21.45 9.47
CA GLN A 124 -7.15 -20.95 10.72
C GLN A 124 -8.31 -20.48 11.58
N SER A 125 -8.57 -21.15 12.66
CA SER A 125 -9.79 -20.94 13.46
C SER A 125 -9.78 -19.66 14.30
N ALA A 126 -8.77 -18.82 14.20
CA ALA A 126 -8.72 -17.48 14.80
C ALA A 126 -7.56 -16.67 14.24
N THR A 127 -7.81 -15.85 13.27
CA THR A 127 -6.91 -14.83 12.75
C THR A 127 -7.13 -13.51 13.48
N GLN A 128 -6.05 -12.84 13.86
CA GLN A 128 -6.14 -11.58 14.59
C GLN A 128 -6.19 -10.38 13.67
N ASP A 129 -5.40 -10.39 12.62
CA ASP A 129 -5.27 -9.31 11.66
C ASP A 129 -4.73 -9.83 10.33
N ILE A 130 -4.70 -8.99 9.31
CA ILE A 130 -4.17 -9.28 7.98
C ILE A 130 -3.11 -8.26 7.64
N LEU A 131 -1.91 -8.72 7.27
CA LEU A 131 -0.78 -7.88 6.92
C LEU A 131 -0.30 -8.24 5.51
N PRO A 132 -0.75 -7.50 4.49
CA PRO A 132 -0.28 -7.69 3.12
C PRO A 132 1.12 -7.11 2.94
N ALA A 133 2.00 -7.84 2.25
CA ALA A 133 3.31 -7.37 1.83
C ALA A 133 3.87 -8.31 0.76
N ASP A 134 4.53 -7.78 -0.24
CA ASP A 134 5.30 -8.58 -1.19
C ASP A 134 6.67 -8.89 -0.57
N TYR A 135 6.75 -10.01 0.22
CA TYR A 135 7.94 -10.34 1.00
C TYR A 135 9.06 -10.94 0.16
N ASN A 136 8.72 -11.57 -0.96
CA ASN A 136 9.67 -12.25 -1.85
C ASN A 136 10.09 -11.40 -3.05
N ASN A 137 9.50 -10.20 -3.21
CA ASN A 137 9.71 -9.23 -4.29
C ASN A 137 9.36 -9.76 -5.69
N ASP A 138 8.35 -10.63 -5.80
CA ASP A 138 7.86 -11.14 -7.08
C ASP A 138 6.78 -10.25 -7.72
N GLY A 139 6.37 -9.18 -7.03
CA GLY A 139 5.37 -8.21 -7.49
C GLY A 139 3.93 -8.57 -7.12
N TRP A 140 3.71 -9.65 -6.39
CA TRP A 140 2.41 -10.05 -5.89
C TRP A 140 2.33 -9.84 -4.38
N LEU A 141 1.19 -9.34 -3.91
CA LEU A 141 1.00 -9.16 -2.48
C LEU A 141 0.79 -10.52 -1.78
N ASP A 142 1.70 -10.86 -0.88
CA ASP A 142 1.59 -11.96 0.05
C ASP A 142 0.85 -11.51 1.32
N VAL A 143 0.44 -12.46 2.16
CA VAL A 143 -0.30 -12.13 3.38
C VAL A 143 0.28 -12.87 4.59
N PHE A 144 0.67 -12.11 5.62
CA PHE A 144 0.92 -12.67 6.93
C PHE A 144 -0.33 -12.52 7.81
N ALA A 145 -0.84 -13.65 8.30
CA ALA A 145 -2.03 -13.74 9.15
C ALA A 145 -1.64 -14.22 10.56
N PRO A 146 -1.50 -13.30 11.54
CA PRO A 146 -1.15 -13.67 12.90
C PRO A 146 -2.29 -14.44 13.58
N GLY A 147 -1.95 -15.58 14.19
CA GLY A 147 -2.89 -16.38 14.95
C GLY A 147 -3.20 -15.80 16.32
N LEU A 148 -4.46 -15.86 16.73
CA LEU A 148 -4.93 -15.40 18.03
C LEU A 148 -4.81 -16.51 19.09
N GLN A 149 -4.28 -16.19 20.27
CA GLN A 149 -4.38 -17.07 21.42
C GLN A 149 -5.71 -16.85 22.15
N MET A 150 -6.68 -17.75 21.96
CA MET A 150 -7.94 -17.69 22.71
C MET A 150 -7.73 -17.98 24.19
N SER A 151 -8.52 -17.36 25.05
CA SER A 151 -8.44 -17.48 26.52
C SER A 151 -8.50 -18.92 27.02
N GLY A 152 -7.56 -19.31 27.83
CA GLY A 152 -7.37 -20.65 28.41
C GLY A 152 -6.04 -20.75 29.15
N GLY A 153 -5.34 -19.62 29.32
CA GLY A 153 -4.02 -19.58 29.93
C GLY A 153 -2.96 -20.30 29.08
N PRO A 154 -1.82 -20.71 29.68
CA PRO A 154 -0.71 -21.34 28.95
C PRO A 154 -1.09 -22.67 28.23
N ASN A 155 -2.23 -23.27 28.58
CA ASN A 155 -2.72 -24.55 28.05
C ASN A 155 -3.96 -24.36 27.12
N GLY A 156 -4.38 -23.13 26.83
CA GLY A 156 -5.46 -22.86 25.88
C GLY A 156 -5.06 -23.18 24.43
N PRO A 157 -6.03 -23.30 23.53
CA PRO A 157 -5.76 -23.54 22.12
C PRO A 157 -4.88 -22.42 21.57
N LYS A 158 -3.78 -22.82 20.93
CA LYS A 158 -2.85 -21.91 20.26
C LYS A 158 -3.09 -22.02 18.77
N TYR A 159 -3.38 -20.90 18.15
CA TYR A 159 -3.51 -20.82 16.70
C TYR A 159 -2.19 -20.31 16.12
N THR A 160 -1.71 -20.99 15.10
CA THR A 160 -0.42 -20.70 14.47
C THR A 160 -0.59 -19.52 13.50
N SER A 161 0.35 -18.57 13.53
CA SER A 161 0.43 -17.59 12.46
C SER A 161 0.75 -18.26 11.13
N VAL A 162 0.20 -17.76 10.05
CA VAL A 162 0.38 -18.28 8.69
C VAL A 162 0.95 -17.19 7.79
N LEU A 163 1.89 -17.56 6.94
CA LEU A 163 2.33 -16.75 5.81
C LEU A 163 1.76 -17.40 4.54
N TYR A 164 0.87 -16.69 3.87
CA TYR A 164 0.34 -17.06 2.57
C TYR A 164 1.21 -16.41 1.49
N GLN A 165 1.87 -17.22 0.68
CA GLN A 165 2.51 -16.74 -0.53
C GLN A 165 1.49 -16.68 -1.66
N ASN A 166 1.36 -15.50 -2.27
CA ASN A 166 0.58 -15.34 -3.48
C ASN A 166 1.38 -15.92 -4.64
N ILE A 167 0.82 -16.94 -5.24
CA ILE A 167 1.41 -17.54 -6.45
C ILE A 167 0.63 -16.99 -7.63
N SER A 168 1.30 -16.20 -8.46
CA SER A 168 0.72 -15.78 -9.74
C SER A 168 0.16 -17.00 -10.45
N PRO A 169 -1.11 -16.99 -10.84
CA PRO A 169 -1.66 -18.13 -11.54
C PRO A 169 -1.02 -18.22 -12.93
N ASP A 170 -0.05 -19.10 -13.10
CA ASP A 170 0.54 -19.48 -14.41
C ASP A 170 -0.52 -19.89 -15.45
N SER A 171 -1.77 -20.02 -14.98
CA SER A 171 -2.92 -20.48 -15.77
C SER A 171 -3.78 -19.36 -16.34
N LEU A 172 -3.59 -18.11 -15.95
CA LEU A 172 -4.34 -16.99 -16.51
C LEU A 172 -3.70 -16.57 -17.83
N SER A 173 -4.52 -16.53 -18.87
CA SER A 173 -4.12 -16.04 -20.21
C SER A 173 -3.84 -14.52 -20.22
N VAL A 174 -3.94 -13.86 -19.10
CA VAL A 174 -3.71 -12.43 -18.92
C VAL A 174 -2.60 -12.26 -17.86
N ILE A 175 -1.53 -11.60 -18.25
CA ILE A 175 -0.45 -11.19 -17.34
C ILE A 175 -0.86 -9.85 -16.78
N ASN A 176 -1.09 -9.77 -15.46
CA ASN A 176 -1.27 -8.51 -14.78
C ASN A 176 0.08 -7.97 -14.32
N HIS A 177 0.30 -6.69 -14.58
CA HIS A 177 1.51 -5.95 -14.26
C HIS A 177 1.36 -5.23 -12.92
N TRP A 178 2.47 -4.76 -12.37
CA TRP A 178 2.52 -4.11 -11.06
C TRP A 178 3.52 -2.95 -11.00
N LEU A 179 3.42 -2.14 -9.96
CA LEU A 179 4.36 -1.09 -9.62
C LEU A 179 4.52 -1.04 -8.10
N LYS A 180 5.78 -0.93 -7.62
CA LYS A 180 6.06 -0.63 -6.21
C LYS A 180 6.76 0.71 -6.08
N LEU A 181 6.34 1.50 -5.09
CA LEU A 181 6.93 2.81 -4.82
C LEU A 181 7.35 2.93 -3.35
N ASP A 182 8.59 3.32 -3.14
CA ASP A 182 9.10 3.77 -1.87
C ASP A 182 9.26 5.30 -1.92
N LEU A 183 8.61 6.01 -1.00
CA LEU A 183 8.71 7.46 -0.94
C LEU A 183 9.57 7.88 0.25
N GLU A 184 10.51 8.79 0.01
CA GLU A 184 11.33 9.40 1.05
C GLU A 184 11.13 10.91 1.11
N GLY A 185 10.58 11.37 2.24
CA GLY A 185 10.44 12.80 2.53
C GLY A 185 11.76 13.43 2.97
N SER A 186 11.92 14.69 2.69
CA SER A 186 13.17 15.44 2.84
C SER A 186 13.56 15.86 4.25
N MET A 187 12.75 15.57 5.23
CA MET A 187 13.02 15.58 6.69
C MET A 187 13.34 16.89 7.40
N ILE A 188 13.71 18.00 6.78
CA ILE A 188 14.18 19.17 7.55
C ILE A 188 13.66 20.47 6.97
N GLY A 189 12.85 21.16 7.75
CA GLY A 189 12.42 22.52 7.51
C GLY A 189 11.15 22.83 8.29
N ILE A 190 11.32 23.45 9.45
CA ILE A 190 10.22 24.20 10.06
C ILE A 190 10.39 25.63 9.56
N SER A 191 9.42 26.13 8.79
CA SER A 191 9.42 27.53 8.41
C SER A 191 9.25 28.41 9.65
N ASN A 192 9.62 29.68 9.55
CA ASN A 192 9.38 30.67 10.61
C ASN A 192 7.91 30.82 10.99
N ASN A 193 7.00 30.24 10.20
CA ASN A 193 5.55 30.23 10.41
C ASN A 193 5.01 28.94 11.06
N GLY A 194 5.89 27.99 11.40
CA GLY A 194 5.51 26.73 12.08
C GLY A 194 4.92 25.65 11.19
N TRP A 195 4.86 25.84 9.87
CA TRP A 195 4.42 24.83 8.92
C TRP A 195 5.59 24.00 8.41
N ALA A 196 5.37 22.72 8.18
CA ALA A 196 6.39 21.85 7.62
C ALA A 196 6.56 22.15 6.12
N GLU A 197 7.72 22.68 5.75
CA GLU A 197 8.12 22.87 4.35
C GLU A 197 8.46 21.55 3.67
N LYS A 198 8.66 20.52 4.44
CA LYS A 198 9.16 19.23 4.02
C LYS A 198 8.39 18.10 4.71
N SER A 199 8.23 17.02 3.98
CA SER A 199 7.56 15.82 4.48
C SER A 199 8.39 15.10 5.55
N ASN A 200 7.73 14.31 6.39
CA ASN A 200 8.43 13.35 7.24
C ASN A 200 9.18 12.31 6.38
N ARG A 201 10.26 11.72 6.92
CA ARG A 201 11.12 10.80 6.16
C ARG A 201 10.35 9.64 5.51
N SER A 202 9.39 9.10 6.20
CA SER A 202 8.58 7.98 5.72
C SER A 202 7.44 8.41 4.80
N ALA A 203 7.37 9.68 4.43
CA ALA A 203 6.34 10.27 3.57
C ALA A 203 4.89 9.94 4.00
N ILE A 204 4.66 9.65 5.29
CA ILE A 204 3.32 9.34 5.82
C ILE A 204 2.39 10.51 5.55
N GLY A 205 1.25 10.23 4.91
CA GLY A 205 0.29 11.21 4.40
C GLY A 205 0.53 11.61 2.94
N ALA A 206 1.56 11.05 2.28
CA ALA A 206 1.73 11.22 0.84
C ALA A 206 0.69 10.40 0.07
N ARG A 207 0.06 11.03 -0.92
CA ARG A 207 -0.87 10.38 -1.82
C ARG A 207 -0.28 10.27 -3.21
N VAL A 208 -0.32 9.07 -3.78
CA VAL A 208 0.16 8.78 -5.13
C VAL A 208 -1.02 8.42 -6.02
N ILE A 209 -1.01 8.98 -7.23
CA ILE A 209 -1.97 8.65 -8.29
C ILE A 209 -1.16 8.17 -9.49
N VAL A 210 -1.38 6.93 -9.88
CA VAL A 210 -0.84 6.32 -11.09
C VAL A 210 -1.85 6.53 -12.21
N HIS A 211 -1.43 7.14 -13.30
CA HIS A 211 -2.26 7.41 -14.47
C HIS A 211 -1.99 6.36 -15.55
N LEU A 212 -3.04 5.66 -15.94
CA LEU A 212 -3.07 4.69 -17.02
C LEU A 212 -3.99 5.21 -18.14
N PRO A 213 -3.95 4.64 -19.35
CA PRO A 213 -4.69 5.15 -20.50
C PRO A 213 -6.21 5.29 -20.29
N ASP A 214 -6.82 4.48 -19.44
CA ASP A 214 -8.27 4.43 -19.21
C ASP A 214 -8.69 4.63 -17.75
N LYS A 215 -7.74 4.61 -16.81
CA LYS A 215 -8.04 4.73 -15.36
C LYS A 215 -6.90 5.38 -14.58
N ASN A 216 -7.26 5.89 -13.42
CA ASN A 216 -6.30 6.33 -12.40
C ASN A 216 -6.40 5.40 -11.19
N ILE A 217 -5.26 5.10 -10.57
CA ILE A 217 -5.19 4.28 -9.36
C ILE A 217 -4.56 5.10 -8.26
N SER A 218 -5.24 5.20 -7.11
CA SER A 218 -4.83 6.03 -5.99
C SER A 218 -4.46 5.20 -4.78
N ARG A 219 -3.31 5.52 -4.15
CA ARG A 219 -2.87 4.93 -2.88
C ARG A 219 -2.28 6.01 -1.99
N GLU A 220 -2.34 5.80 -0.68
CA GLU A 220 -1.76 6.73 0.29
C GLU A 220 -0.93 5.99 1.34
N ILE A 221 0.17 6.61 1.79
CA ILE A 221 0.97 6.08 2.89
C ILE A 221 0.29 6.41 4.21
N ILE A 222 -0.30 5.40 4.84
CA ILE A 222 -1.02 5.52 6.10
C ILE A 222 -0.21 4.87 7.22
N ALA A 223 -0.05 5.57 8.35
CA ALA A 223 0.61 5.04 9.54
C ALA A 223 -0.40 4.42 10.49
N GLY A 224 -0.49 3.11 10.47
CA GLY A 224 -1.39 2.36 11.34
C GLY A 224 -2.78 2.13 10.75
N LYS A 225 -3.40 1.07 11.21
CA LYS A 225 -4.79 0.73 10.92
C LYS A 225 -5.52 0.29 12.20
N GLY A 226 -6.83 0.11 12.14
CA GLY A 226 -7.70 0.07 13.30
C GLY A 226 -7.51 -1.07 14.31
N HIS A 227 -6.68 -2.09 14.04
CA HIS A 227 -6.53 -3.26 14.94
C HIS A 227 -5.09 -3.50 15.43
N GLY A 228 -4.29 -2.44 15.63
CA GLY A 228 -2.98 -2.54 16.27
C GLY A 228 -1.85 -3.01 15.36
N SER A 229 -2.04 -2.99 14.06
CA SER A 229 -1.03 -3.23 13.04
C SER A 229 -0.84 -2.02 12.13
N MET A 230 0.08 -2.14 11.19
CA MET A 230 0.37 -1.15 10.18
C MET A 230 0.68 -1.87 8.86
N ASP A 231 0.15 -1.35 7.77
CA ASP A 231 0.53 -1.79 6.44
C ASP A 231 1.95 -1.32 6.09
N PRO A 232 2.64 -1.97 5.16
CA PRO A 232 3.94 -1.50 4.69
C PRO A 232 3.88 -0.06 4.20
N LEU A 233 4.94 0.71 4.43
CA LEU A 233 5.06 2.07 3.88
C LEU A 233 5.32 2.07 2.37
N GLN A 234 5.76 0.94 1.83
CA GLN A 234 5.87 0.73 0.39
C GLN A 234 4.47 0.64 -0.22
N LEU A 235 4.21 1.48 -1.20
CA LEU A 235 2.98 1.43 -1.96
C LEU A 235 3.07 0.37 -3.05
N HIS A 236 2.00 -0.40 -3.19
CA HIS A 236 1.83 -1.40 -4.22
C HIS A 236 0.62 -1.05 -5.10
N PHE A 237 0.79 -1.17 -6.41
CA PHE A 237 -0.23 -0.91 -7.42
C PHE A 237 -0.26 -2.09 -8.39
N GLY A 238 -1.38 -2.78 -8.49
CA GLY A 238 -1.65 -3.60 -9.66
C GLY A 238 -2.03 -2.70 -10.84
N LEU A 239 -1.57 -3.04 -12.01
CA LEU A 239 -1.76 -2.22 -13.21
C LEU A 239 -2.65 -2.92 -14.25
N GLY A 240 -3.12 -4.13 -13.95
CA GLY A 240 -3.80 -4.96 -14.94
C GLY A 240 -2.92 -5.24 -16.14
N ILE A 241 -3.45 -5.10 -17.32
CA ILE A 241 -2.76 -5.40 -18.58
C ILE A 241 -1.70 -4.37 -19.01
N TYR A 242 -1.52 -3.30 -18.24
CA TYR A 242 -0.66 -2.16 -18.64
C TYR A 242 0.79 -2.37 -18.21
N SER A 243 1.66 -2.62 -19.18
CA SER A 243 3.12 -2.73 -18.96
C SER A 243 3.85 -1.39 -18.95
N VAL A 244 3.12 -0.29 -19.17
CA VAL A 244 3.65 1.07 -19.20
C VAL A 244 2.65 2.02 -18.53
N ILE A 245 3.16 2.94 -17.74
CA ILE A 245 2.42 3.96 -17.00
C ILE A 245 2.58 5.30 -17.72
N ASP A 246 1.49 6.04 -17.88
CA ASP A 246 1.51 7.35 -18.56
C ASP A 246 2.16 8.42 -17.70
N SER A 247 1.82 8.49 -16.43
CA SER A 247 2.44 9.40 -15.46
C SER A 247 2.13 9.00 -14.02
N ILE A 248 2.92 9.53 -13.08
CA ILE A 248 2.69 9.37 -11.63
C ILE A 248 2.60 10.75 -11.00
N THR A 249 1.50 11.03 -10.32
CA THR A 249 1.33 12.25 -9.52
C THR A 249 1.50 11.95 -8.04
N ILE A 250 2.41 12.67 -7.38
CA ILE A 250 2.62 12.55 -5.93
C ILE A 250 2.23 13.86 -5.26
N LYS A 251 1.28 13.77 -4.33
CA LYS A 251 0.91 14.84 -3.40
C LYS A 251 1.59 14.57 -2.08
N TRP A 252 2.64 15.34 -1.79
CA TRP A 252 3.40 15.22 -0.56
C TRP A 252 2.66 15.83 0.63
N PRO A 253 2.86 15.34 1.86
CA PRO A 253 2.26 15.92 3.07
C PRO A 253 2.87 17.28 3.46
N SER A 254 3.85 17.78 2.73
CA SER A 254 4.39 19.13 2.84
C SER A 254 3.54 20.14 2.06
N MET A 255 3.66 21.40 2.45
CA MET A 255 2.94 22.50 1.81
C MET A 255 3.85 23.30 0.89
N ASP A 256 3.36 23.63 -0.28
CA ASP A 256 3.92 24.63 -1.16
C ASP A 256 3.51 26.03 -0.66
N PHE A 257 4.48 26.86 -0.29
CA PHE A 257 4.21 28.17 0.34
C PHE A 257 3.72 29.24 -0.63
N GLU A 258 4.02 29.10 -1.91
CA GLU A 258 3.54 30.04 -2.92
C GLU A 258 2.05 29.81 -3.20
N THR A 259 1.62 28.56 -3.25
CA THR A 259 0.25 28.19 -3.60
C THR A 259 -0.63 27.89 -2.37
N ASN A 260 -0.04 27.66 -1.21
CA ASN A 260 -0.69 27.17 0.02
C ASN A 260 -1.50 25.88 -0.22
N GLN A 261 -0.96 25.01 -1.07
CA GLN A 261 -1.50 23.69 -1.38
C GLN A 261 -0.46 22.61 -1.06
N PRO A 262 -0.86 21.33 -0.92
CA PRO A 262 0.10 20.23 -0.82
C PRO A 262 1.08 20.25 -2.00
N LYS A 263 2.36 20.11 -1.70
CA LYS A 263 3.41 20.04 -2.73
C LYS A 263 3.09 18.87 -3.66
N THR A 264 2.91 19.17 -4.94
CA THR A 264 2.55 18.17 -5.94
C THR A 264 3.65 18.07 -6.99
N ILE A 265 4.10 16.84 -7.25
CA ILE A 265 5.10 16.55 -8.29
C ILE A 265 4.48 15.54 -9.25
N VAL A 266 4.66 15.77 -10.54
CA VAL A 266 4.22 14.86 -11.62
C VAL A 266 5.47 14.31 -12.31
N TYR A 267 5.53 13.00 -12.43
CA TYR A 267 6.53 12.28 -13.19
C TYR A 267 5.89 11.80 -14.47
N GLU A 268 6.30 12.40 -15.58
CA GLU A 268 5.78 12.08 -16.91
C GLU A 268 6.41 10.79 -17.45
N GLY A 269 5.59 9.95 -18.09
CA GLY A 269 6.02 8.70 -18.69
C GLY A 269 6.58 8.84 -20.11
N PRO A 270 6.87 7.70 -20.75
CA PRO A 270 6.50 6.33 -20.36
C PRO A 270 7.33 5.76 -19.22
N ILE A 271 6.67 5.21 -18.19
CA ILE A 271 7.31 4.60 -17.02
C ILE A 271 7.07 3.09 -17.09
N PRO A 272 8.12 2.24 -17.11
CA PRO A 272 7.96 0.79 -17.16
C PRO A 272 7.26 0.23 -15.91
N ALA A 273 6.33 -0.70 -16.12
CA ALA A 273 5.76 -1.53 -15.07
C ALA A 273 6.75 -2.61 -14.60
N ASP A 274 6.31 -3.45 -13.66
CA ASP A 274 7.06 -4.56 -13.06
C ASP A 274 8.38 -4.12 -12.44
N ASN A 275 8.35 -2.93 -11.85
CA ASN A 275 9.50 -2.29 -11.23
C ASN A 275 9.18 -1.72 -9.85
N ARG A 276 10.24 -1.59 -9.06
CA ARG A 276 10.25 -0.87 -7.78
C ARG A 276 11.06 0.40 -7.92
N TYR A 277 10.44 1.54 -7.65
CA TYR A 277 11.11 2.84 -7.72
C TYR A 277 11.14 3.51 -6.35
N THR A 278 12.26 4.19 -6.05
CA THR A 278 12.36 5.06 -4.89
C THR A 278 12.30 6.52 -5.34
N ILE A 279 11.43 7.29 -4.72
CA ILE A 279 11.18 8.70 -5.07
C ILE A 279 11.45 9.59 -3.86
N PHE A 280 12.28 10.60 -4.06
CA PHE A 280 12.67 11.58 -3.04
C PHE A 280 11.97 12.91 -3.24
N GLU A 281 11.45 13.50 -2.16
CA GLU A 281 10.74 14.79 -2.21
C GLU A 281 11.63 15.97 -2.66
N GLU A 282 12.92 15.98 -2.31
CA GLU A 282 13.80 17.14 -2.57
C GLU A 282 14.30 17.22 -4.00
N ILE A 283 14.24 16.13 -4.72
CA ILE A 283 14.84 16.07 -6.05
C ILE A 283 13.78 16.44 -7.05
N ASN A 284 13.78 17.69 -7.49
CA ASN A 284 12.96 18.20 -8.59
C ASN A 284 13.36 17.60 -9.95
N TYR A 285 14.01 16.46 -9.97
CA TYR A 285 14.25 15.70 -11.17
C TYR A 285 13.17 14.66 -11.36
N PRO A 286 12.57 14.59 -12.54
CA PRO A 286 11.52 13.63 -12.85
C PRO A 286 12.07 12.21 -13.04
N PHE A 287 13.03 11.79 -12.21
CA PHE A 287 13.63 10.48 -12.35
C PHE A 287 13.15 9.55 -11.23
N LEU A 288 12.42 8.57 -11.64
CA LEU A 288 12.20 7.35 -10.87
C LEU A 288 13.56 6.66 -10.73
N ARG A 289 13.92 6.27 -9.51
CA ARG A 289 15.20 5.61 -9.26
C ARG A 289 14.98 4.18 -8.87
N THR A 290 15.76 3.31 -9.44
CA THR A 290 15.82 1.90 -9.06
C THR A 290 17.19 1.61 -8.47
N LYS A 291 17.25 0.97 -7.30
CA LYS A 291 18.52 0.47 -6.77
C LYS A 291 19.14 -0.48 -7.78
N GLY A 292 20.39 -0.24 -8.12
CA GLY A 292 21.11 -1.02 -9.11
C GLY A 292 21.07 -0.47 -10.54
N ASP A 293 20.16 0.45 -10.88
CA ASP A 293 20.15 1.16 -12.17
C ASP A 293 21.14 2.34 -12.12
N ILE A 294 22.37 2.07 -12.51
CA ILE A 294 23.49 3.00 -12.42
C ILE A 294 23.65 3.81 -13.71
N ASN A 295 23.26 3.21 -14.83
CA ASN A 295 23.31 3.87 -16.14
C ASN A 295 22.04 4.69 -16.45
N GLU A 296 21.03 4.63 -15.58
CA GLU A 296 19.78 5.39 -15.66
C GLU A 296 18.93 5.02 -16.90
N ASP A 297 18.99 3.74 -17.33
CA ASP A 297 18.19 3.22 -18.47
C ASP A 297 16.90 2.51 -18.06
N PHE A 298 16.56 2.52 -16.76
CA PHE A 298 15.42 1.86 -16.11
C PHE A 298 15.46 0.32 -16.12
N ILE A 299 16.59 -0.28 -16.44
CA ILE A 299 16.78 -1.72 -16.47
C ILE A 299 18.00 -2.11 -15.67
N VAL A 300 17.82 -2.78 -14.54
CA VAL A 300 18.93 -3.29 -13.74
C VAL A 300 19.51 -4.55 -14.41
N ASN A 301 20.68 -4.43 -14.99
CA ASN A 301 21.32 -5.50 -15.74
C ASN A 301 22.86 -5.43 -15.68
N VAL A 302 23.54 -6.26 -16.48
CA VAL A 302 25.02 -6.30 -16.51
C VAL A 302 25.68 -4.99 -16.94
N LEU A 303 24.96 -4.09 -17.64
CA LEU A 303 25.50 -2.79 -18.04
C LEU A 303 25.69 -1.88 -16.85
N ASP A 304 24.86 -2.01 -15.81
CA ASP A 304 25.02 -1.28 -14.56
C ASP A 304 26.27 -1.72 -13.80
N VAL A 305 26.53 -3.03 -13.79
CA VAL A 305 27.76 -3.58 -13.23
C VAL A 305 28.97 -3.01 -13.96
N LEU A 306 28.91 -2.89 -15.28
CA LEU A 306 29.98 -2.26 -16.06
C LEU A 306 30.13 -0.77 -15.74
N SER A 307 29.03 -0.05 -15.60
CA SER A 307 29.04 1.36 -15.20
C SER A 307 29.66 1.54 -13.81
N PHE A 308 29.35 0.65 -12.88
CA PHE A 308 29.93 0.66 -11.53
C PHE A 308 31.43 0.33 -11.55
N ILE A 309 31.85 -0.64 -12.32
CA ILE A 309 33.27 -1.01 -12.49
C ILE A 309 34.06 0.15 -13.09
N ASN A 310 33.52 0.84 -14.10
CA ASN A 310 34.17 1.98 -14.74
C ASN A 310 34.35 3.15 -13.75
N PHE A 311 33.42 3.35 -12.80
CA PHE A 311 33.59 4.33 -11.74
C PHE A 311 34.87 4.10 -10.91
N PHE A 312 35.22 2.83 -10.61
CA PHE A 312 36.42 2.53 -9.83
C PHE A 312 37.72 2.61 -10.64
N PHE A 313 37.66 2.39 -11.95
CA PHE A 313 38.88 2.27 -12.76
C PHE A 313 39.19 3.52 -13.60
N ASP A 314 38.18 4.31 -13.98
CA ASP A 314 38.33 5.40 -14.95
C ASP A 314 38.24 6.80 -14.34
N GLU A 315 38.29 6.95 -13.02
CA GLU A 315 38.14 8.23 -12.30
C GLU A 315 36.86 9.00 -12.71
N VAL A 316 35.83 8.31 -13.15
CA VAL A 316 34.53 8.91 -13.46
C VAL A 316 33.80 9.19 -12.15
N SER A 317 33.34 10.41 -11.94
CA SER A 317 32.54 10.76 -10.77
C SER A 317 31.05 10.40 -11.04
N PHE A 318 30.43 9.69 -10.15
CA PHE A 318 28.98 9.51 -10.16
C PHE A 318 28.25 10.79 -9.77
N SER A 319 27.09 11.01 -10.37
CA SER A 319 26.10 11.94 -9.85
C SER A 319 25.63 11.50 -8.47
N LEU A 320 24.93 12.36 -7.74
CA LEU A 320 24.30 11.96 -6.48
C LEU A 320 23.30 10.80 -6.69
N ASP A 321 22.65 10.78 -7.84
CA ASP A 321 21.66 9.78 -8.22
C ASP A 321 22.31 8.43 -8.50
N GLN A 322 23.36 8.44 -9.33
CA GLN A 322 24.15 7.24 -9.60
C GLN A 322 24.79 6.68 -8.32
N SER A 323 25.30 7.55 -7.45
CA SER A 323 25.87 7.14 -6.16
C SER A 323 24.82 6.47 -5.28
N TRP A 324 23.59 6.98 -5.27
CA TRP A 324 22.50 6.34 -4.52
C TRP A 324 22.10 5.00 -5.15
N SER A 325 21.97 4.91 -6.49
CA SER A 325 21.64 3.67 -7.18
C SER A 325 22.72 2.61 -7.00
N ALA A 326 23.99 3.01 -6.96
CA ALA A 326 25.13 2.14 -6.78
C ALA A 326 25.32 1.62 -5.35
N ASP A 327 24.87 2.34 -4.33
CA ASP A 327 24.93 1.93 -2.92
C ASP A 327 23.90 0.85 -2.61
N MET A 328 24.17 -0.38 -3.03
CA MET A 328 23.28 -1.53 -2.88
C MET A 328 23.11 -1.97 -1.44
N THR A 329 24.09 -1.74 -0.59
CA THR A 329 24.10 -2.09 0.84
C THR A 329 23.40 -1.03 1.70
N SER A 330 23.17 0.18 1.14
CA SER A 330 22.57 1.34 1.83
C SER A 330 23.38 1.80 3.06
N ASP A 331 24.70 1.65 3.03
CA ASP A 331 25.61 2.10 4.08
C ASP A 331 26.31 3.45 3.79
N SER A 332 25.98 4.06 2.64
CA SER A 332 26.52 5.31 2.14
C SER A 332 28.02 5.23 1.74
N ILE A 333 28.55 4.03 1.58
CA ILE A 333 29.92 3.77 1.14
C ILE A 333 29.86 2.99 -0.17
N LEU A 334 30.44 3.54 -1.25
CA LEU A 334 30.52 2.81 -2.52
C LEU A 334 31.80 1.95 -2.52
N ASP A 335 31.62 0.64 -2.46
CA ASP A 335 32.75 -0.31 -2.49
C ASP A 335 32.41 -1.60 -3.27
N VAL A 336 33.32 -2.56 -3.22
CA VAL A 336 33.18 -3.84 -3.92
C VAL A 336 31.99 -4.64 -3.40
N THR A 337 31.54 -4.40 -2.16
CA THR A 337 30.39 -5.10 -1.58
C THR A 337 29.14 -4.78 -2.35
N ASP A 338 28.96 -3.52 -2.76
CA ASP A 338 27.80 -3.09 -3.57
C ASP A 338 27.79 -3.77 -4.93
N ILE A 339 28.96 -3.91 -5.57
CA ILE A 339 29.06 -4.66 -6.84
C ILE A 339 28.63 -6.11 -6.65
N VAL A 340 29.05 -6.76 -5.56
CA VAL A 340 28.66 -8.15 -5.26
C VAL A 340 27.16 -8.25 -5.04
N PHE A 341 26.56 -7.31 -4.31
CA PHE A 341 25.11 -7.26 -4.12
C PHE A 341 24.36 -7.04 -5.44
N LEU A 342 24.81 -6.11 -6.28
CA LEU A 342 24.24 -5.84 -7.61
C LEU A 342 24.30 -7.08 -8.52
N VAL A 343 25.45 -7.74 -8.56
CA VAL A 343 25.62 -8.99 -9.35
C VAL A 343 24.67 -10.05 -8.85
N ASN A 344 24.58 -10.27 -7.53
CA ASN A 344 23.66 -11.24 -6.97
C ASN A 344 22.19 -10.89 -7.29
N PHE A 345 21.81 -9.61 -7.21
CA PHE A 345 20.48 -9.15 -7.56
C PHE A 345 20.11 -9.50 -9.01
N ILE A 346 21.01 -9.26 -9.97
CA ILE A 346 20.79 -9.52 -11.40
C ILE A 346 20.68 -11.01 -11.71
N PHE A 347 21.44 -11.89 -11.03
CA PHE A 347 21.49 -13.31 -11.37
C PHE A 347 20.61 -14.22 -10.48
N VAL A 348 19.97 -13.69 -9.46
CA VAL A 348 19.08 -14.45 -8.58
C VAL A 348 17.60 -14.10 -8.84
N HIS A 349 17.33 -13.00 -9.49
CA HIS A 349 16.00 -12.53 -9.90
C HIS A 349 15.95 -12.39 -11.42
#